data_01220f685c74ca4c09739ae8a79c8cfd
#
_entry.id   01220f685c74ca4c09739ae8a79c8cfd
#
_cell.length_a   1.000
_cell.length_b   1.000
_cell.length_c   1.000
_cell.angle_alpha   90.00
_cell.angle_beta   90.00
_cell.angle_gamma   90.00
#
_symmetry.space_group_name_H-M   'P 1'
#
loop_
_entity.id
_entity.type
_entity.pdbx_description
1 polymer ?
#
loop_
_entity_poly.entity_id
_entity_poly.type
_entity_poly.pdbx_seq_one_letter_code
_entity_poly.pdbx_strand_id
1 'polypeptide(L)'
;MVRILGSCAALALIMLVAFPFALDAYHRYQVAQRLKPLMNEHDQAAWRDWSGDAVSFGRSLFERCELVNGQGSPNCQPYKSAIQ
;
A
#
# COMPACT_ATOMS: atom_id res chain seq x y z
N MET A 1 39.75 15.66 -4.11
CA MET A 1 38.89 16.19 -3.02
C MET A 1 37.56 16.74 -3.54
N VAL A 2 37.56 17.65 -4.52
CA VAL A 2 36.33 18.25 -5.05
C VAL A 2 35.37 17.23 -5.60
N ARG A 3 35.83 16.15 -6.27
CA ARG A 3 35.00 15.07 -6.81
C ARG A 3 34.32 14.26 -5.72
N ILE A 4 35.01 14.02 -4.59
CA ILE A 4 34.46 13.26 -3.46
C ILE A 4 33.35 14.06 -2.78
N LEU A 5 33.54 15.36 -2.58
CA LEU A 5 32.55 16.24 -2.00
C LEU A 5 31.30 16.34 -2.89
N GLY A 6 31.50 16.45 -4.23
CA GLY A 6 30.40 16.45 -5.19
C GLY A 6 29.62 15.14 -5.18
N SER A 7 30.29 14.00 -5.08
CA SER A 7 29.64 12.69 -4.99
C SER A 7 28.81 12.55 -3.71
N CYS A 8 29.32 13.00 -2.56
CA CYS A 8 28.59 12.96 -1.29
C CYS A 8 27.32 13.81 -1.34
N ALA A 9 27.41 15.03 -1.94
CA ALA A 9 26.26 15.91 -2.09
C ALA A 9 25.20 15.31 -3.02
N ALA A 10 25.64 14.70 -4.13
CA ALA A 10 24.73 14.02 -5.07
C ALA A 10 24.04 12.82 -4.42
N LEU A 11 24.76 11.99 -3.65
CA LEU A 11 24.17 10.87 -2.91
C LEU A 11 23.19 11.34 -1.85
N ALA A 12 23.50 12.41 -1.12
CA ALA A 12 22.59 12.98 -0.14
C ALA A 12 21.28 13.48 -0.79
N LEU A 13 21.38 14.14 -1.94
CA LEU A 13 20.20 14.59 -2.69
C LEU A 13 19.36 13.42 -3.20
N ILE A 14 20.01 12.39 -3.72
CA ILE A 14 19.30 11.16 -4.16
C ILE A 14 18.57 10.52 -3.00
N MET A 15 19.19 10.41 -1.82
CA MET A 15 18.55 9.85 -0.64
C MET A 15 17.37 10.70 -0.16
N LEU A 16 17.47 12.03 -0.20
CA LEU A 16 16.38 12.93 0.19
C LEU A 16 15.17 12.79 -0.74
N VAL A 17 15.40 12.53 -2.04
CA VAL A 17 14.33 12.31 -3.01
C VAL A 17 13.79 10.89 -2.94
N ALA A 18 14.67 9.89 -2.82
CA ALA A 18 14.30 8.47 -2.82
C ALA A 18 13.66 8.00 -1.52
N PHE A 19 13.98 8.62 -0.38
CA PHE A 19 13.50 8.20 0.93
C PHE A 19 11.98 8.25 1.06
N PRO A 20 11.28 9.35 0.67
CA PRO A 20 9.81 9.36 0.68
C PRO A 20 9.20 8.31 -0.23
N PHE A 21 9.80 8.06 -1.40
CA PHE A 21 9.32 7.01 -2.31
C PHE A 21 9.51 5.62 -1.72
N ALA A 22 10.63 5.38 -1.05
CA ALA A 22 10.91 4.11 -0.38
C ALA A 22 9.91 3.84 0.75
N LEU A 23 9.58 4.84 1.56
CA LEU A 23 8.59 4.72 2.62
C LEU A 23 7.20 4.45 2.07
N ASP A 24 6.80 5.13 0.99
CA ASP A 24 5.51 4.93 0.34
C ASP A 24 5.42 3.52 -0.25
N ALA A 25 6.46 3.06 -0.95
CA ALA A 25 6.52 1.70 -1.49
C ALA A 25 6.47 0.65 -0.37
N TYR A 26 7.16 0.87 0.73
CA TYR A 26 7.14 -0.01 1.89
C TYR A 26 5.75 -0.08 2.51
N HIS A 27 5.08 1.05 2.67
CA HIS A 27 3.71 1.11 3.18
C HIS A 27 2.74 0.32 2.30
N ARG A 28 2.82 0.51 0.98
CA ARG A 28 1.99 -0.25 0.02
C ARG A 28 2.26 -1.75 0.10
N TYR A 29 3.52 -2.12 0.25
CA TYR A 29 3.90 -3.51 0.42
C TYR A 29 3.29 -4.11 1.69
N GLN A 30 3.37 -3.39 2.81
CA GLN A 30 2.77 -3.82 4.07
C GLN A 30 1.26 -3.98 3.97
N VAL A 31 0.58 -3.02 3.33
CA VAL A 31 -0.86 -3.08 3.09
C VAL A 31 -1.21 -4.31 2.27
N ALA A 32 -0.47 -4.57 1.18
CA ALA A 32 -0.68 -5.75 0.34
C ALA A 32 -0.51 -7.05 1.13
N GLN A 33 0.50 -7.13 2.00
CA GLN A 33 0.73 -8.31 2.84
C GLN A 33 -0.37 -8.51 3.89
N ARG A 34 -0.92 -7.43 4.44
CA ARG A 34 -2.03 -7.49 5.38
C ARG A 34 -3.34 -7.89 4.71
N LEU A 35 -3.55 -7.45 3.48
CA LEU A 35 -4.76 -7.78 2.71
C LEU A 35 -4.75 -9.22 2.20
N LYS A 36 -3.58 -9.78 1.90
CA LYS A 36 -3.44 -11.10 1.29
C LYS A 36 -4.23 -12.20 2.03
N PRO A 37 -4.13 -12.36 3.36
CA PRO A 37 -4.91 -13.37 4.06
C PRO A 37 -6.42 -13.09 4.10
N LEU A 38 -6.84 -11.85 3.82
CA LEU A 38 -8.24 -11.47 3.80
C LEU A 38 -8.88 -11.65 2.41
N MET A 39 -8.07 -11.85 1.37
CA MET A 39 -8.54 -12.02 0.01
C MET A 39 -8.88 -13.48 -0.28
N ASN A 40 -10.05 -13.73 -0.88
CA ASN A 40 -10.40 -15.03 -1.45
C ASN A 40 -9.81 -15.17 -2.86
N GLU A 41 -10.06 -16.29 -3.53
CA GLU A 41 -9.55 -16.53 -4.89
C GLU A 41 -10.03 -15.46 -5.88
N HIS A 42 -11.28 -15.04 -5.76
CA HIS A 42 -11.87 -14.01 -6.62
C HIS A 42 -11.18 -12.65 -6.40
N ASP A 43 -10.94 -12.28 -5.15
CA ASP A 43 -10.25 -11.04 -4.80
C ASP A 43 -8.80 -11.05 -5.26
N GLN A 44 -8.11 -12.18 -5.17
CA GLN A 44 -6.75 -12.34 -5.66
C GLN A 44 -6.67 -12.18 -7.18
N ALA A 45 -7.64 -12.72 -7.92
CA ALA A 45 -7.72 -12.54 -9.37
C ALA A 45 -7.97 -11.05 -9.71
N ALA A 46 -8.86 -10.38 -8.99
CA ALA A 46 -9.13 -8.96 -9.17
C ALA A 46 -7.89 -8.11 -8.85
N TRP A 47 -7.11 -8.50 -7.84
CA TRP A 47 -5.87 -7.83 -7.48
C TRP A 47 -4.83 -7.88 -8.62
N ARG A 48 -4.71 -9.01 -9.30
CA ARG A 48 -3.79 -9.17 -10.44
C ARG A 48 -4.12 -8.19 -11.57
N ASP A 49 -5.39 -7.92 -11.79
CA ASP A 49 -5.87 -7.03 -12.85
C ASP A 49 -6.01 -5.58 -12.38
N TRP A 50 -5.74 -5.31 -11.10
CA TRP A 50 -5.90 -3.99 -10.52
C TRP A 50 -4.78 -3.05 -10.98
N SER A 51 -5.16 -1.90 -11.53
CA SER A 51 -4.20 -0.90 -12.03
C SER A 51 -3.76 0.11 -10.96
N GLY A 52 -4.40 0.11 -9.80
CA GLY A 52 -4.08 1.00 -8.68
C GLY A 52 -3.13 0.38 -7.66
N ASP A 53 -2.94 1.07 -6.54
CA ASP A 53 -2.13 0.58 -5.45
C ASP A 53 -2.92 -0.30 -4.47
N ALA A 54 -2.20 -0.88 -3.48
CA ALA A 54 -2.81 -1.76 -2.49
C ALA A 54 -3.81 -1.03 -1.59
N VAL A 55 -3.57 0.25 -1.29
CA VAL A 55 -4.46 1.05 -0.43
C VAL A 55 -5.80 1.28 -1.12
N SER A 56 -5.78 1.66 -2.41
CA SER A 56 -7.02 1.87 -3.18
C SER A 56 -7.79 0.57 -3.36
N PHE A 57 -7.10 -0.55 -3.57
CA PHE A 57 -7.73 -1.87 -3.67
C PHE A 57 -8.37 -2.27 -2.35
N GLY A 58 -7.67 -2.10 -1.24
CA GLY A 58 -8.19 -2.39 0.10
C GLY A 58 -9.40 -1.55 0.45
N ARG A 59 -9.40 -0.28 0.07
CA ARG A 59 -10.55 0.61 0.24
C ARG A 59 -11.76 0.11 -0.55
N SER A 60 -11.55 -0.33 -1.79
CA SER A 60 -12.59 -0.91 -2.63
C SER A 60 -13.20 -2.16 -1.97
N LEU A 61 -12.37 -3.04 -1.42
CA LEU A 61 -12.84 -4.22 -0.69
C LEU A 61 -13.64 -3.82 0.56
N PHE A 62 -13.18 -2.84 1.29
CA PHE A 62 -13.85 -2.33 2.49
C PHE A 62 -15.22 -1.75 2.14
N GLU A 63 -15.32 -0.91 1.11
CA GLU A 63 -16.57 -0.33 0.66
C GLU A 63 -17.57 -1.39 0.22
N ARG A 64 -17.11 -2.40 -0.52
CA ARG A 64 -17.95 -3.52 -0.94
C ARG A 64 -18.44 -4.32 0.27
N CYS A 65 -17.60 -4.54 1.26
CA CYS A 65 -17.97 -5.21 2.49
C CYS A 65 -19.07 -4.44 3.22
N GLU A 66 -18.97 -3.12 3.30
CA GLU A 66 -19.98 -2.26 3.93
C GLU A 66 -21.30 -2.27 3.16
N LEU A 67 -21.26 -2.34 1.84
CA LEU A 67 -22.48 -2.45 1.02
C LEU A 67 -23.23 -3.74 1.29
N VAL A 68 -22.52 -4.84 1.55
CA VAL A 68 -23.13 -6.16 1.80
C VAL A 68 -23.57 -6.30 3.25
N ASN A 69 -22.74 -5.86 4.20
CA ASN A 69 -22.92 -6.11 5.64
C ASN A 69 -23.43 -4.89 6.42
N GLY A 70 -23.47 -3.70 5.79
CA GLY A 70 -23.85 -2.44 6.42
C GLY A 70 -22.66 -1.65 6.94
N GLN A 71 -22.84 -0.34 7.09
CA GLN A 71 -21.80 0.55 7.60
C GLN A 71 -21.47 0.22 9.05
N GLY A 72 -20.17 0.25 9.36
CA GLY A 72 -19.70 -0.01 10.71
C GLY A 72 -19.73 -1.48 11.12
N SER A 73 -19.97 -2.39 10.17
CA SER A 73 -19.97 -3.83 10.47
C SER A 73 -18.61 -4.30 10.98
N PRO A 74 -18.55 -5.08 12.06
CA PRO A 74 -17.29 -5.62 12.57
C PRO A 74 -16.62 -6.57 11.56
N ASN A 75 -17.34 -7.15 10.63
CA ASN A 75 -16.79 -8.00 9.56
C ASN A 75 -15.91 -7.23 8.59
N CYS A 76 -16.08 -5.91 8.50
CA CYS A 76 -15.31 -5.05 7.60
C CYS A 76 -14.09 -4.42 8.28
N GLN A 77 -13.96 -4.51 9.60
CA GLN A 77 -12.84 -3.94 10.34
C GLN A 77 -11.46 -4.47 9.92
N PRO A 78 -11.27 -5.76 9.60
CA PRO A 78 -9.98 -6.25 9.13
C PRO A 78 -9.47 -5.53 7.89
N TYR A 79 -10.35 -5.19 6.95
CA TYR A 79 -9.99 -4.43 5.74
C TYR A 79 -9.55 -3.01 6.09
N LYS A 80 -10.28 -2.35 6.98
CA LYS A 80 -9.93 -1.01 7.44
C LYS A 80 -8.57 -0.99 8.14
N SER A 81 -8.32 -1.94 9.02
CA SER A 81 -7.05 -2.07 9.73
C SER A 81 -5.89 -2.34 8.76
N ALA A 82 -6.13 -3.12 7.70
CA ALA A 82 -5.10 -3.46 6.73
C ALA A 82 -4.65 -2.24 5.92
N ILE A 83 -5.54 -1.28 5.64
CA ILE A 83 -5.22 -0.10 4.83
C ILE A 83 -4.75 1.10 5.66
N GLN A 84 -4.82 1.01 6.97
CA GLN A 84 -4.25 2.02 7.87
C GLN A 84 -2.78 1.76 8.08
#